data_5cf865eaa292587e9ab3666c109667d8
#
_entry.id   5cf865eaa292587e9ab3666c109667d8
#
_cell.length_a   1.000
_cell.length_b   1.000
_cell.length_c   1.000
_cell.angle_alpha   90.00
_cell.angle_beta   90.00
_cell.angle_gamma   90.00
#
_symmetry.space_group_name_H-M   'P 1'
#
loop_
_entity.id
_entity.type
_entity.pdbx_description
1 polymer ?
#
loop_
_entity_poly.entity_id
_entity_poly.type
_entity_poly.pdbx_seq_one_letter_code
_entity_poly.pdbx_strand_id
1 'polypeptide(L)'
;MIYLDNAATSAIKPETVYETLDRYTRLHSANAGRGINDESLFSVNAILEAQDTAAELFNISRPQNIAFMQNATYALNAAILGTLSDGGHAVTTVMDHNSVLRPLNRLGNFTAVPADKEGFVSPYEIERAIRPDTKMIIISHASNVCGTVQNIESVSKIARLHKIKLMIDAAQTAGILKIDNAVLDADFIAFSGHKGLMGPLGTGGLYVKTPEELEPVITGGTGSSSEIPEQPRIMPDMLHSGTMNTPAIAALSEGIKFVMSIGTDEILRHERGLAVFLRSELMNMEGVTVYGRQDGIGTVTFNIDGLDSAEACEMLKGFALRAGYHCAPLAHKALGTEKTGAVRASFGIFNTHEHAQLLADAVYRAAKKFSKPID
;
A
#
# COMPACT_ATOMS: atom_id res chain seq x y z
N MET A 1 6.27 -6.32 24.13
CA MET A 1 6.58 -6.63 22.73
C MET A 1 6.67 -5.32 21.96
N ILE A 2 7.75 -5.05 21.28
CA ILE A 2 7.94 -3.86 20.43
C ILE A 2 7.37 -4.17 19.05
N TYR A 3 6.43 -3.35 18.58
CA TYR A 3 5.77 -3.56 17.30
C TYR A 3 6.55 -2.90 16.16
N LEU A 4 7.06 -3.72 15.22
CA LEU A 4 7.85 -3.32 14.05
C LEU A 4 7.36 -4.01 12.76
N ASP A 5 6.04 -4.23 12.64
CA ASP A 5 5.41 -4.79 11.43
C ASP A 5 4.38 -3.80 10.81
N ASN A 6 4.71 -2.49 10.81
CA ASN A 6 3.80 -1.43 10.31
C ASN A 6 3.54 -1.53 8.80
N ALA A 7 4.43 -2.13 8.02
CA ALA A 7 4.19 -2.40 6.60
C ALA A 7 3.09 -3.46 6.36
N ALA A 8 2.75 -4.27 7.37
CA ALA A 8 1.58 -5.14 7.33
C ALA A 8 0.30 -4.39 7.73
N THR A 9 0.33 -3.72 8.87
CA THR A 9 -0.71 -2.82 9.37
C THR A 9 -0.12 -1.95 10.47
N SER A 10 -0.49 -0.68 10.58
CA SER A 10 -0.16 0.12 11.76
C SER A 10 -0.98 -0.37 12.95
N ALA A 11 -0.34 -0.90 14.00
CA ALA A 11 -1.06 -1.44 15.16
C ALA A 11 -1.61 -0.34 16.07
N ILE A 12 -0.82 0.71 16.28
CA ILE A 12 -1.21 1.87 17.09
C ILE A 12 -1.83 2.91 16.16
N LYS A 13 -2.98 3.44 16.55
CA LYS A 13 -3.71 4.49 15.83
C LYS A 13 -3.80 5.75 16.70
N PRO A 14 -4.00 6.93 16.09
CA PRO A 14 -4.40 8.13 16.84
C PRO A 14 -5.69 7.89 17.62
N GLU A 15 -5.84 8.49 18.80
CA GLU A 15 -7.02 8.29 19.65
C GLU A 15 -8.32 8.71 18.95
N THR A 16 -8.28 9.77 18.14
CA THR A 16 -9.41 10.23 17.33
C THR A 16 -9.98 9.16 16.39
N VAL A 17 -9.13 8.23 15.93
CA VAL A 17 -9.57 7.08 15.09
C VAL A 17 -10.42 6.10 15.91
N TYR A 18 -9.98 5.78 17.15
CA TYR A 18 -10.72 4.88 18.04
C TYR A 18 -12.03 5.51 18.49
N GLU A 19 -12.00 6.77 18.93
CA GLU A 19 -13.17 7.53 19.37
C GLU A 19 -14.22 7.66 18.27
N THR A 20 -13.78 7.95 17.04
CA THR A 20 -14.69 8.07 15.90
C THR A 20 -15.29 6.73 15.52
N LEU A 21 -14.49 5.65 15.49
CA LEU A 21 -15.00 4.31 15.21
C LEU A 21 -16.05 3.88 16.26
N ASP A 22 -15.79 4.08 17.54
CA ASP A 22 -16.72 3.74 18.63
C ASP A 22 -17.99 4.59 18.53
N ARG A 23 -17.85 5.91 18.38
CA ARG A 23 -18.98 6.85 18.26
C ARG A 23 -19.90 6.48 17.09
N TYR A 24 -19.36 6.28 15.89
CA TYR A 24 -20.16 5.93 14.73
C TYR A 24 -20.81 4.56 14.86
N THR A 25 -20.10 3.57 15.44
CA THR A 25 -20.66 2.25 15.65
C THR A 25 -21.82 2.26 16.64
N ARG A 26 -21.79 3.09 17.69
CA ARG A 26 -22.84 3.16 18.72
C ARG A 26 -24.00 4.07 18.35
N LEU A 27 -23.71 5.21 17.72
CA LEU A 27 -24.68 6.30 17.59
C LEU A 27 -25.12 6.57 16.16
N HIS A 28 -24.33 6.17 15.13
CA HIS A 28 -24.55 6.57 13.74
C HIS A 28 -24.37 5.37 12.78
N SER A 29 -25.01 4.24 13.09
CA SER A 29 -24.91 3.02 12.28
C SER A 29 -25.97 2.90 11.19
N ALA A 30 -26.66 3.98 10.84
CA ALA A 30 -27.64 3.95 9.76
C ALA A 30 -26.96 3.76 8.40
N ASN A 31 -27.64 3.07 7.48
CA ASN A 31 -27.16 2.90 6.13
C ASN A 31 -27.08 4.25 5.41
N ALA A 32 -25.92 4.56 4.80
CA ALA A 32 -25.70 5.75 3.98
C ALA A 32 -26.49 5.74 2.63
N GLY A 33 -27.20 4.64 2.33
CA GLY A 33 -28.06 4.56 1.14
C GLY A 33 -29.39 5.26 1.35
N ARG A 34 -29.76 6.21 0.50
CA ARG A 34 -31.08 6.83 0.25
C ARG A 34 -32.08 7.01 1.44
N GLY A 35 -31.65 6.89 2.69
CA GLY A 35 -32.48 7.24 3.82
C GLY A 35 -32.73 8.75 3.85
N ILE A 36 -33.99 9.16 4.05
CA ILE A 36 -34.36 10.59 4.14
C ILE A 36 -34.31 11.07 5.60
N ASN A 37 -33.88 10.20 6.52
CA ASN A 37 -33.76 10.54 7.93
C ASN A 37 -32.36 11.09 8.27
N ASP A 38 -32.28 11.84 9.38
CA ASP A 38 -31.07 12.53 9.82
C ASP A 38 -29.87 11.57 9.99
N GLU A 39 -30.10 10.35 10.48
CA GLU A 39 -29.04 9.36 10.68
C GLU A 39 -28.44 8.85 9.37
N SER A 40 -29.27 8.65 8.34
CA SER A 40 -28.78 8.29 7.01
C SER A 40 -28.00 9.44 6.36
N LEU A 41 -28.46 10.70 6.53
CA LEU A 41 -27.73 11.87 6.06
C LEU A 41 -26.40 12.04 6.78
N PHE A 42 -26.34 11.77 8.08
CA PHE A 42 -25.11 11.78 8.85
C PHE A 42 -24.09 10.77 8.30
N SER A 43 -24.54 9.57 7.97
CA SER A 43 -23.71 8.53 7.37
C SER A 43 -23.21 8.89 5.97
N VAL A 44 -24.04 9.52 5.14
CA VAL A 44 -23.64 10.03 3.81
C VAL A 44 -22.57 11.11 3.96
N ASN A 45 -22.78 12.08 4.85
CA ASN A 45 -21.83 13.15 5.09
C ASN A 45 -20.46 12.66 5.54
N ALA A 46 -20.41 11.59 6.35
CA ALA A 46 -19.14 10.97 6.76
C ALA A 46 -18.36 10.38 5.58
N ILE A 47 -19.05 9.77 4.61
CA ILE A 47 -18.41 9.25 3.40
C ILE A 47 -17.90 10.40 2.52
N LEU A 48 -18.70 11.45 2.33
CA LEU A 48 -18.31 12.63 1.55
C LEU A 48 -17.10 13.33 2.19
N GLU A 49 -17.12 13.55 3.50
CA GLU A 49 -15.98 14.12 4.24
C GLU A 49 -14.71 13.27 4.09
N ALA A 50 -14.83 11.95 4.15
CA ALA A 50 -13.70 11.07 3.94
C ALA A 50 -13.16 11.14 2.49
N GLN A 51 -14.04 11.30 1.48
CA GLN A 51 -13.64 11.53 0.09
C GLN A 51 -12.89 12.85 -0.06
N ASP A 52 -13.41 13.93 0.52
CA ASP A 52 -12.77 15.25 0.49
C ASP A 52 -11.40 15.20 1.15
N THR A 53 -11.29 14.57 2.32
CA THR A 53 -10.02 14.42 3.06
C THR A 53 -8.99 13.61 2.28
N ALA A 54 -9.41 12.51 1.64
CA ALA A 54 -8.52 11.70 0.81
C ALA A 54 -8.12 12.44 -0.48
N ALA A 55 -9.03 13.20 -1.07
CA ALA A 55 -8.76 14.01 -2.26
C ALA A 55 -7.76 15.13 -1.96
N GLU A 56 -7.85 15.77 -0.80
CA GLU A 56 -6.89 16.78 -0.35
C GLU A 56 -5.49 16.14 -0.19
N LEU A 57 -5.38 14.99 0.49
CA LEU A 57 -4.10 14.28 0.68
C LEU A 57 -3.40 13.94 -0.63
N PHE A 58 -4.16 13.51 -1.65
CA PHE A 58 -3.62 13.08 -2.95
C PHE A 58 -3.63 14.18 -4.02
N ASN A 59 -4.06 15.40 -3.69
CA ASN A 59 -4.27 16.51 -4.63
C ASN A 59 -5.12 16.09 -5.83
N ILE A 60 -6.31 15.55 -5.54
CA ILE A 60 -7.33 15.11 -6.50
C ILE A 60 -8.44 16.16 -6.57
N SER A 61 -8.75 16.65 -7.78
CA SER A 61 -9.74 17.70 -7.99
C SER A 61 -11.20 17.24 -7.92
N ARG A 62 -11.44 15.93 -8.01
CA ARG A 62 -12.78 15.32 -8.00
C ARG A 62 -12.90 14.28 -6.89
N PRO A 63 -13.26 14.66 -5.65
CA PRO A 63 -13.37 13.75 -4.52
C PRO A 63 -14.32 12.57 -4.78
N GLN A 64 -15.41 12.78 -5.52
CA GLN A 64 -16.37 11.74 -5.88
C GLN A 64 -15.77 10.61 -6.72
N ASN A 65 -14.61 10.82 -7.35
CA ASN A 65 -13.87 9.80 -8.10
C ASN A 65 -13.07 8.86 -7.19
N ILE A 66 -13.16 9.01 -5.87
CA ILE A 66 -12.59 8.12 -4.87
C ILE A 66 -13.68 7.19 -4.36
N ALA A 67 -13.52 5.89 -4.56
CA ALA A 67 -14.38 4.86 -3.98
C ALA A 67 -13.66 4.16 -2.82
N PHE A 68 -14.32 4.06 -1.66
CA PHE A 68 -13.80 3.29 -0.54
C PHE A 68 -14.05 1.80 -0.73
N MET A 69 -13.07 1.00 -0.33
CA MET A 69 -13.07 -0.45 -0.46
C MET A 69 -12.49 -1.08 0.80
N GLN A 70 -12.60 -2.40 0.92
CA GLN A 70 -12.12 -3.12 2.11
C GLN A 70 -10.60 -3.02 2.30
N ASN A 71 -9.83 -2.86 1.24
CA ASN A 71 -8.36 -2.71 1.24
C ASN A 71 -7.85 -2.48 -0.19
N ALA A 72 -6.54 -2.23 -0.33
CA ALA A 72 -5.89 -2.05 -1.63
C ALA A 72 -6.04 -3.27 -2.56
N THR A 73 -6.15 -4.49 -2.06
CA THR A 73 -6.32 -5.68 -2.92
C THR A 73 -7.62 -5.59 -3.74
N TYR A 74 -8.72 -5.17 -3.12
CA TYR A 74 -9.98 -4.94 -3.84
C TYR A 74 -9.86 -3.80 -4.85
N ALA A 75 -9.20 -2.72 -4.48
CA ALA A 75 -8.94 -1.57 -5.35
C ALA A 75 -8.11 -1.97 -6.59
N LEU A 76 -7.01 -2.69 -6.37
CA LEU A 76 -6.14 -3.19 -7.44
C LEU A 76 -6.89 -4.15 -8.38
N ASN A 77 -7.68 -5.09 -7.83
CA ASN A 77 -8.47 -6.00 -8.66
C ASN A 77 -9.54 -5.25 -9.47
N ALA A 78 -10.25 -4.28 -8.87
CA ALA A 78 -11.25 -3.48 -9.57
C ALA A 78 -10.64 -2.74 -10.76
N ALA A 79 -9.50 -2.07 -10.57
CA ALA A 79 -8.84 -1.34 -11.65
C ALA A 79 -8.24 -2.27 -12.72
N ILE A 80 -7.53 -3.33 -12.32
CA ILE A 80 -6.87 -4.26 -13.25
C ILE A 80 -7.89 -5.04 -14.07
N LEU A 81 -8.83 -5.70 -13.41
CA LEU A 81 -9.81 -6.55 -14.09
C LEU A 81 -10.82 -5.72 -14.88
N GLY A 82 -11.20 -4.54 -14.37
CA GLY A 82 -12.11 -3.63 -15.07
C GLY A 82 -11.50 -2.99 -16.30
N THR A 83 -10.21 -2.60 -16.25
CA THR A 83 -9.51 -2.00 -17.41
C THR A 83 -9.16 -3.02 -18.48
N LEU A 84 -8.86 -4.26 -18.09
CA LEU A 84 -8.43 -5.33 -19.00
C LEU A 84 -9.53 -6.36 -19.28
N SER A 85 -10.80 -6.01 -19.04
CA SER A 85 -11.96 -6.88 -19.22
C SER A 85 -12.13 -7.36 -20.66
N ASP A 86 -11.78 -6.52 -21.61
CA ASP A 86 -11.79 -6.79 -23.07
C ASP A 86 -10.40 -7.16 -23.63
N GLY A 87 -9.48 -7.60 -22.75
CA GLY A 87 -8.11 -7.97 -23.10
C GLY A 87 -7.15 -6.79 -23.17
N GLY A 88 -5.96 -7.03 -23.70
CA GLY A 88 -4.85 -6.09 -23.76
C GLY A 88 -3.69 -6.54 -22.87
N HIS A 89 -2.55 -5.87 -23.06
CA HIS A 89 -1.33 -6.16 -22.31
C HIS A 89 -1.16 -5.18 -21.13
N ALA A 90 -0.58 -5.66 -20.04
CA ALA A 90 -0.15 -4.84 -18.92
C ALA A 90 1.35 -4.91 -18.70
N VAL A 91 1.97 -3.79 -18.36
CA VAL A 91 3.34 -3.73 -17.82
C VAL A 91 3.26 -3.59 -16.31
N THR A 92 3.96 -4.44 -15.58
CA THR A 92 4.12 -4.40 -14.12
C THR A 92 5.59 -4.64 -13.77
N THR A 93 5.93 -4.79 -12.50
CA THR A 93 7.31 -5.03 -12.08
C THR A 93 7.43 -6.31 -11.25
N VAL A 94 8.63 -6.86 -11.15
CA VAL A 94 8.90 -7.99 -10.26
C VAL A 94 8.79 -7.60 -8.78
N MET A 95 8.75 -6.29 -8.47
CA MET A 95 8.62 -5.77 -7.12
C MET A 95 7.17 -5.64 -6.65
N ASP A 96 6.20 -5.89 -7.55
CA ASP A 96 4.78 -5.73 -7.23
C ASP A 96 4.25 -6.87 -6.35
N HIS A 97 3.32 -6.48 -5.50
CA HIS A 97 2.64 -7.38 -4.56
C HIS A 97 1.74 -8.40 -5.29
N ASN A 98 1.46 -9.54 -4.65
CA ASN A 98 0.51 -10.56 -5.17
C ASN A 98 -0.88 -10.00 -5.52
N SER A 99 -1.29 -8.89 -4.92
CA SER A 99 -2.55 -8.22 -5.28
C SER A 99 -2.56 -7.62 -6.69
N VAL A 100 -1.39 -7.40 -7.28
CA VAL A 100 -1.19 -7.03 -8.69
C VAL A 100 -0.89 -8.28 -9.52
N LEU A 101 0.05 -9.11 -9.09
CA LEU A 101 0.53 -10.25 -9.88
C LEU A 101 -0.55 -11.33 -10.09
N ARG A 102 -1.37 -11.61 -9.09
CA ARG A 102 -2.39 -12.68 -9.20
C ARG A 102 -3.51 -12.35 -10.19
N PRO A 103 -4.16 -11.16 -10.16
CA PRO A 103 -5.12 -10.81 -11.21
C PRO A 103 -4.48 -10.77 -12.61
N LEU A 104 -3.24 -10.29 -12.75
CA LEU A 104 -2.53 -10.31 -14.02
C LEU A 104 -2.23 -11.73 -14.50
N ASN A 105 -1.80 -12.64 -13.62
CA ASN A 105 -1.64 -14.06 -13.95
C ASN A 105 -2.94 -14.70 -14.40
N ARG A 106 -4.08 -14.31 -13.82
CA ARG A 106 -5.39 -14.79 -14.26
C ARG A 106 -5.74 -14.34 -15.68
N LEU A 107 -5.34 -13.11 -16.06
CA LEU A 107 -5.56 -12.56 -17.40
C LEU A 107 -4.54 -13.10 -18.44
N GLY A 108 -3.32 -13.42 -18.01
CA GLY A 108 -2.31 -14.11 -18.80
C GLY A 108 -1.50 -13.24 -19.77
N ASN A 109 -1.80 -11.95 -19.95
CA ASN A 109 -1.10 -11.07 -20.90
C ASN A 109 -0.44 -9.88 -20.18
N PHE A 110 0.75 -10.09 -19.61
CA PHE A 110 1.51 -9.03 -18.95
C PHE A 110 3.02 -9.27 -19.04
N THR A 111 3.79 -8.21 -18.83
CA THR A 111 5.24 -8.25 -18.67
C THR A 111 5.61 -7.72 -17.28
N ALA A 112 6.32 -8.53 -16.48
CA ALA A 112 6.91 -8.09 -15.22
C ALA A 112 8.35 -7.66 -15.46
N VAL A 113 8.61 -6.35 -15.37
CA VAL A 113 9.93 -5.74 -15.60
C VAL A 113 10.87 -6.08 -14.44
N PRO A 114 12.13 -6.51 -14.73
CA PRO A 114 13.09 -6.85 -13.69
C PRO A 114 13.53 -5.62 -12.89
N ALA A 115 13.93 -5.87 -11.63
CA ALA A 115 14.58 -4.89 -10.76
C ALA A 115 16.07 -5.18 -10.61
N ASP A 116 16.82 -4.20 -10.17
CA ASP A 116 18.19 -4.40 -9.71
C ASP A 116 18.23 -5.14 -8.34
N LYS A 117 19.44 -5.40 -7.84
CA LYS A 117 19.66 -6.11 -6.57
C LYS A 117 19.17 -5.34 -5.32
N GLU A 118 18.87 -4.06 -5.48
CA GLU A 118 18.34 -3.19 -4.43
C GLU A 118 16.82 -3.01 -4.56
N GLY A 119 16.18 -3.66 -5.55
CA GLY A 119 14.75 -3.61 -5.80
C GLY A 119 14.28 -2.37 -6.55
N PHE A 120 15.18 -1.63 -7.21
CA PHE A 120 14.80 -0.50 -8.06
C PHE A 120 14.56 -0.96 -9.50
N VAL A 121 13.47 -0.49 -10.08
CA VAL A 121 13.09 -0.77 -11.48
C VAL A 121 13.39 0.46 -12.33
N SER A 122 14.19 0.28 -13.36
CA SER A 122 14.53 1.37 -14.28
C SER A 122 13.30 1.80 -15.09
N PRO A 123 12.91 3.09 -15.09
CA PRO A 123 11.85 3.59 -15.97
C PRO A 123 12.11 3.30 -17.46
N TYR A 124 13.35 3.26 -17.87
CA TYR A 124 13.75 2.88 -19.25
C TYR A 124 13.35 1.45 -19.58
N GLU A 125 13.52 0.49 -18.66
CA GLU A 125 13.11 -0.89 -18.88
C GLU A 125 11.58 -1.04 -18.86
N ILE A 126 10.86 -0.20 -18.11
CA ILE A 126 9.38 -0.13 -18.16
C ILE A 126 8.95 0.32 -19.56
N GLU A 127 9.57 1.38 -20.11
CA GLU A 127 9.26 1.87 -21.44
C GLU A 127 9.52 0.82 -22.53
N ARG A 128 10.64 0.08 -22.45
CA ARG A 128 10.98 -1.01 -23.37
C ARG A 128 10.00 -2.19 -23.33
N ALA A 129 9.31 -2.37 -22.23
CA ALA A 129 8.30 -3.44 -22.08
C ALA A 129 6.95 -3.10 -22.71
N ILE A 130 6.76 -1.85 -23.17
CA ILE A 130 5.53 -1.39 -23.81
C ILE A 130 5.40 -2.05 -25.18
N ARG A 131 4.19 -2.52 -25.48
CA ARG A 131 3.78 -3.14 -26.75
C ARG A 131 2.64 -2.34 -27.38
N PRO A 132 2.31 -2.57 -28.67
CA PRO A 132 1.18 -1.91 -29.31
C PRO A 132 -0.17 -2.16 -28.63
N ASP A 133 -0.33 -3.31 -27.96
CA ASP A 133 -1.55 -3.72 -27.22
C ASP A 133 -1.48 -3.40 -25.73
N THR A 134 -0.46 -2.67 -25.26
CA THR A 134 -0.35 -2.27 -23.84
C THR A 134 -1.41 -1.23 -23.49
N LYS A 135 -2.28 -1.57 -22.54
CA LYS A 135 -3.34 -0.69 -22.02
C LYS A 135 -3.02 -0.03 -20.69
N MET A 136 -2.17 -0.69 -19.87
CA MET A 136 -1.93 -0.27 -18.49
C MET A 136 -0.49 -0.50 -18.05
N ILE A 137 0.07 0.46 -17.34
CA ILE A 137 1.28 0.31 -16.52
C ILE A 137 0.84 0.30 -15.05
N ILE A 138 1.26 -0.72 -14.29
CA ILE A 138 0.97 -0.86 -12.87
C ILE A 138 2.29 -0.89 -12.13
N ILE A 139 2.42 -0.06 -11.10
CA ILE A 139 3.66 0.03 -10.34
C ILE A 139 3.38 0.28 -8.86
N SER A 140 3.98 -0.54 -7.99
CA SER A 140 4.05 -0.22 -6.57
C SER A 140 4.96 0.97 -6.35
N HIS A 141 4.47 2.01 -5.67
CA HIS A 141 5.25 3.22 -5.40
C HIS A 141 6.46 2.94 -4.51
N ALA A 142 6.33 2.00 -3.56
CA ALA A 142 7.46 1.45 -2.82
C ALA A 142 7.28 -0.04 -2.55
N SER A 143 8.38 -0.78 -2.54
CA SER A 143 8.38 -2.22 -2.25
C SER A 143 7.95 -2.50 -0.81
N ASN A 144 6.96 -3.37 -0.64
CA ASN A 144 6.56 -3.87 0.67
C ASN A 144 7.58 -4.87 1.26
N VAL A 145 8.55 -5.31 0.48
CA VAL A 145 9.63 -6.19 0.93
C VAL A 145 10.79 -5.36 1.48
N CYS A 146 11.42 -4.54 0.67
CA CYS A 146 12.68 -3.87 1.01
C CYS A 146 12.58 -2.35 1.19
N GLY A 147 11.38 -1.77 1.01
CA GLY A 147 11.14 -0.33 1.19
C GLY A 147 11.67 0.55 0.05
N THR A 148 12.28 -0.01 -0.98
CA THR A 148 12.82 0.75 -2.12
C THR A 148 11.71 1.49 -2.86
N VAL A 149 11.88 2.80 -3.03
CA VAL A 149 10.94 3.70 -3.71
C VAL A 149 11.20 3.69 -5.21
N GLN A 150 10.14 3.59 -6.01
CA GLN A 150 10.20 3.62 -7.47
C GLN A 150 10.03 5.05 -7.99
N ASN A 151 10.61 5.34 -9.15
CA ASN A 151 10.51 6.66 -9.78
C ASN A 151 9.19 6.80 -10.55
N ILE A 152 8.08 6.98 -9.83
CA ILE A 152 6.74 7.09 -10.41
C ILE A 152 6.56 8.33 -11.29
N GLU A 153 7.31 9.42 -11.05
CA GLU A 153 7.24 10.62 -11.89
C GLU A 153 7.75 10.34 -13.32
N SER A 154 8.87 9.61 -13.44
CA SER A 154 9.38 9.20 -14.74
C SER A 154 8.44 8.21 -15.42
N VAL A 155 7.87 7.26 -14.68
CA VAL A 155 6.88 6.31 -15.21
C VAL A 155 5.61 7.03 -15.68
N SER A 156 5.15 8.04 -14.94
CA SER A 156 4.00 8.89 -15.33
C SER A 156 4.27 9.61 -16.66
N LYS A 157 5.46 10.17 -16.86
CA LYS A 157 5.81 10.81 -18.13
C LYS A 157 5.79 9.80 -19.29
N ILE A 158 6.30 8.59 -19.07
CA ILE A 158 6.24 7.49 -20.04
C ILE A 158 4.81 7.10 -20.37
N ALA A 159 3.97 6.88 -19.37
CA ALA A 159 2.56 6.51 -19.54
C ALA A 159 1.81 7.56 -20.38
N ARG A 160 2.01 8.85 -20.09
CA ARG A 160 1.43 9.97 -20.87
C ARG A 160 1.94 10.01 -22.32
N LEU A 161 3.25 9.84 -22.51
CA LEU A 161 3.85 9.85 -23.85
C LEU A 161 3.25 8.76 -24.74
N HIS A 162 3.05 7.58 -24.19
CA HIS A 162 2.51 6.43 -24.90
C HIS A 162 0.97 6.33 -24.83
N LYS A 163 0.28 7.26 -24.14
CA LYS A 163 -1.20 7.26 -23.91
C LYS A 163 -1.69 5.96 -23.28
N ILE A 164 -0.95 5.45 -22.31
CA ILE A 164 -1.23 4.22 -21.57
C ILE A 164 -1.70 4.62 -20.17
N LYS A 165 -2.71 3.92 -19.63
CA LYS A 165 -3.19 4.17 -18.26
C LYS A 165 -2.12 3.86 -17.23
N LEU A 166 -1.95 4.75 -16.25
CA LEU A 166 -1.05 4.57 -15.12
C LEU A 166 -1.84 4.21 -13.85
N MET A 167 -1.49 3.10 -13.24
CA MET A 167 -1.95 2.69 -11.93
C MET A 167 -0.82 2.70 -10.92
N ILE A 168 -1.00 3.44 -9.82
CA ILE A 168 -0.08 3.50 -8.69
C ILE A 168 -0.65 2.66 -7.55
N ASP A 169 0.07 1.60 -7.16
CA ASP A 169 -0.17 0.92 -5.88
C ASP A 169 0.52 1.72 -4.77
N ALA A 170 -0.27 2.51 -4.07
CA ALA A 170 0.15 3.35 -2.96
C ALA A 170 -0.03 2.67 -1.58
N ALA A 171 -0.24 1.35 -1.53
CA ALA A 171 -0.52 0.63 -0.28
C ALA A 171 0.58 0.77 0.78
N GLN A 172 1.83 1.05 0.38
CA GLN A 172 2.95 1.27 1.28
C GLN A 172 3.32 2.75 1.46
N THR A 173 2.75 3.64 0.66
CA THR A 173 3.24 5.03 0.57
C THR A 173 2.16 6.07 0.85
N ALA A 174 0.88 5.72 0.73
CA ALA A 174 -0.21 6.60 1.16
C ALA A 174 -0.06 6.97 2.64
N GLY A 175 0.06 8.26 2.91
CA GLY A 175 0.30 8.80 4.25
C GLY A 175 1.79 8.84 4.68
N ILE A 176 2.72 8.33 3.85
CA ILE A 176 4.16 8.31 4.14
C ILE A 176 4.94 9.15 3.13
N LEU A 177 4.68 8.95 1.84
CA LEU A 177 5.25 9.74 0.75
C LEU A 177 4.21 10.69 0.20
N LYS A 178 4.64 11.87 -0.23
CA LYS A 178 3.77 12.78 -0.97
C LYS A 178 3.38 12.15 -2.30
N ILE A 179 2.08 12.06 -2.54
CA ILE A 179 1.49 11.62 -3.82
C ILE A 179 0.65 12.79 -4.32
N ASP A 180 1.17 13.51 -5.29
CA ASP A 180 0.53 14.68 -5.89
C ASP A 180 -0.03 14.31 -7.26
N ASN A 181 -1.33 13.98 -7.30
CA ASN A 181 -1.93 13.53 -8.56
C ASN A 181 -2.12 14.63 -9.60
N ALA A 182 -2.09 15.90 -9.22
CA ALA A 182 -2.07 16.99 -10.18
C ALA A 182 -0.76 17.00 -11.01
N VAL A 183 0.35 16.47 -10.45
CA VAL A 183 1.64 16.31 -11.13
C VAL A 183 1.76 14.95 -11.80
N LEU A 184 1.38 13.89 -11.11
CA LEU A 184 1.52 12.51 -11.59
C LEU A 184 0.53 12.17 -12.69
N ASP A 185 -0.66 12.76 -12.66
CA ASP A 185 -1.73 12.51 -13.64
C ASP A 185 -2.07 11.01 -13.79
N ALA A 186 -1.99 10.26 -12.67
CA ALA A 186 -2.31 8.84 -12.66
C ALA A 186 -3.79 8.61 -12.94
N ASP A 187 -4.09 7.53 -13.67
CA ASP A 187 -5.47 7.09 -13.94
C ASP A 187 -6.09 6.41 -12.74
N PHE A 188 -5.26 5.69 -11.97
CA PHE A 188 -5.67 4.97 -10.76
C PHE A 188 -4.66 5.14 -9.64
N ILE A 189 -5.16 5.36 -8.42
CA ILE A 189 -4.37 5.29 -7.18
C ILE A 189 -5.10 4.34 -6.23
N ALA A 190 -4.48 3.19 -5.94
CA ALA A 190 -4.99 2.23 -4.96
C ALA A 190 -4.28 2.40 -3.62
N PHE A 191 -5.02 2.45 -2.52
CA PHE A 191 -4.46 2.65 -1.19
C PHE A 191 -5.09 1.75 -0.13
N SER A 192 -4.30 1.44 0.92
CA SER A 192 -4.75 0.74 2.13
C SER A 192 -4.98 1.75 3.25
N GLY A 193 -6.15 1.77 3.84
CA GLY A 193 -6.46 2.68 4.94
C GLY A 193 -5.77 2.32 6.25
N HIS A 194 -5.53 1.02 6.48
CA HIS A 194 -5.03 0.50 7.76
C HIS A 194 -3.50 0.52 7.93
N LYS A 195 -2.74 1.08 6.97
CA LYS A 195 -1.28 1.23 7.02
C LYS A 195 -0.91 2.68 7.32
N GLY A 196 -0.14 3.36 6.47
CA GLY A 196 0.31 4.73 6.67
C GLY A 196 -0.80 5.77 6.83
N LEU A 197 -2.03 5.48 6.38
CA LEU A 197 -3.20 6.34 6.59
C LEU A 197 -3.83 6.21 7.98
N MET A 198 -3.31 5.37 8.86
CA MET A 198 -3.74 5.20 10.26
C MET A 198 -5.21 4.81 10.48
N GLY A 199 -5.94 4.44 9.43
CA GLY A 199 -7.34 4.01 9.52
C GLY A 199 -7.51 2.58 10.07
N PRO A 200 -8.75 2.15 10.34
CA PRO A 200 -9.06 0.79 10.79
C PRO A 200 -8.75 -0.27 9.74
N LEU A 201 -8.60 -1.52 10.18
CA LEU A 201 -8.63 -2.69 9.31
C LEU A 201 -9.94 -2.74 8.52
N GLY A 202 -9.91 -3.28 7.30
CA GLY A 202 -11.09 -3.32 6.44
C GLY A 202 -11.38 -1.99 5.73
N THR A 203 -10.38 -1.10 5.63
CA THR A 203 -10.47 0.16 4.88
C THR A 203 -9.36 0.28 3.83
N GLY A 204 -9.71 0.92 2.74
CA GLY A 204 -8.85 1.26 1.62
C GLY A 204 -9.68 1.99 0.56
N GLY A 205 -9.11 2.24 -0.60
CA GLY A 205 -9.84 2.90 -1.67
C GLY A 205 -9.12 2.90 -2.99
N LEU A 206 -9.87 3.34 -4.00
CA LEU A 206 -9.43 3.52 -5.38
C LEU A 206 -9.85 4.89 -5.88
N TYR A 207 -8.90 5.68 -6.33
CA TYR A 207 -9.17 6.81 -7.21
C TYR A 207 -9.23 6.35 -8.65
N VAL A 208 -10.21 6.86 -9.41
CA VAL A 208 -10.41 6.59 -10.84
C VAL A 208 -10.54 7.91 -11.59
N LYS A 209 -9.60 8.21 -12.50
CA LYS A 209 -9.58 9.47 -13.27
C LYS A 209 -10.74 9.56 -14.25
N THR A 210 -10.97 8.49 -15.01
CA THR A 210 -11.99 8.40 -16.07
C THR A 210 -12.90 7.20 -15.82
N PRO A 211 -13.92 7.34 -14.97
CA PRO A 211 -14.80 6.22 -14.59
C PRO A 211 -15.51 5.56 -15.77
N GLU A 212 -15.82 6.33 -16.82
CA GLU A 212 -16.54 5.88 -18.00
C GLU A 212 -15.78 4.76 -18.77
N GLU A 213 -14.46 4.69 -18.58
CA GLU A 213 -13.58 3.71 -19.22
C GLU A 213 -13.28 2.51 -18.34
N LEU A 214 -13.89 2.41 -17.16
CA LEU A 214 -13.70 1.31 -16.22
C LEU A 214 -14.92 0.40 -16.19
N GLU A 215 -14.74 -0.90 -16.41
CA GLU A 215 -15.82 -1.88 -16.25
C GLU A 215 -15.92 -2.30 -14.77
N PRO A 216 -17.09 -2.18 -14.11
CA PRO A 216 -17.26 -2.61 -12.73
C PRO A 216 -17.16 -4.14 -12.62
N VAL A 217 -16.27 -4.61 -11.76
CA VAL A 217 -16.01 -6.05 -11.55
C VAL A 217 -17.01 -6.67 -10.56
N ILE A 218 -17.45 -5.88 -9.59
CA ILE A 218 -18.45 -6.27 -8.59
C ILE A 218 -19.71 -5.45 -8.83
N THR A 219 -20.80 -6.13 -9.07
CA THR A 219 -22.12 -5.53 -9.31
C THR A 219 -23.08 -5.87 -8.17
N GLY A 220 -24.02 -4.96 -7.87
CA GLY A 220 -24.99 -5.17 -6.79
C GLY A 220 -25.74 -3.91 -6.43
N GLY A 221 -26.44 -3.94 -5.31
CA GLY A 221 -27.19 -2.80 -4.81
C GLY A 221 -26.26 -1.64 -4.43
N THR A 222 -26.47 -0.49 -5.02
CA THR A 222 -25.67 0.73 -4.78
C THR A 222 -26.47 1.83 -4.06
N GLY A 223 -27.78 1.61 -3.85
CA GLY A 223 -28.70 2.62 -3.33
C GLY A 223 -29.12 3.66 -4.36
N SER A 224 -28.55 3.69 -5.56
CA SER A 224 -28.93 4.56 -6.67
C SER A 224 -29.43 3.77 -7.89
N SER A 225 -30.29 4.37 -8.71
CA SER A 225 -30.78 3.81 -9.98
C SER A 225 -31.33 2.37 -9.84
N SER A 226 -32.08 2.10 -8.75
CA SER A 226 -32.55 0.75 -8.43
C SER A 226 -33.58 0.20 -9.43
N GLU A 227 -34.12 1.06 -10.28
CA GLU A 227 -35.03 0.74 -11.39
C GLU A 227 -34.31 0.21 -12.63
N ILE A 228 -32.98 0.36 -12.71
CA ILE A 228 -32.16 -0.08 -13.84
C ILE A 228 -31.46 -1.40 -13.47
N PRO A 229 -31.53 -2.46 -14.29
CA PRO A 229 -30.86 -3.73 -13.99
C PRO A 229 -29.34 -3.67 -14.15
N GLU A 230 -28.78 -2.71 -14.88
CA GLU A 230 -27.37 -2.52 -15.08
C GLU A 230 -26.74 -1.77 -13.88
N GLN A 231 -25.44 -2.05 -13.62
CA GLN A 231 -24.67 -1.29 -12.63
C GLN A 231 -24.56 0.18 -13.03
N PRO A 232 -24.88 1.15 -12.13
CA PRO A 232 -24.73 2.56 -12.45
C PRO A 232 -23.28 2.91 -12.82
N ARG A 233 -23.12 3.81 -13.80
CA ARG A 233 -21.82 4.28 -14.29
C ARG A 233 -21.38 5.61 -13.67
N ILE A 234 -21.87 5.91 -12.48
CA ILE A 234 -21.59 7.15 -11.75
C ILE A 234 -20.80 6.82 -10.50
N MET A 235 -19.66 7.49 -10.32
CA MET A 235 -18.86 7.37 -9.10
C MET A 235 -19.51 8.12 -7.92
N PRO A 236 -19.36 7.65 -6.70
CA PRO A 236 -18.66 6.39 -6.31
C PRO A 236 -19.55 5.15 -6.43
N ASP A 237 -20.84 5.28 -6.72
CA ASP A 237 -21.85 4.21 -6.72
C ASP A 237 -21.47 3.03 -7.62
N MET A 238 -20.81 3.31 -8.75
CA MET A 238 -20.31 2.28 -9.66
C MET A 238 -19.44 1.22 -8.95
N LEU A 239 -18.70 1.63 -7.92
CA LEU A 239 -17.77 0.78 -7.17
C LEU A 239 -18.22 0.52 -5.73
N HIS A 240 -19.27 1.19 -5.26
CA HIS A 240 -19.85 1.03 -3.92
C HIS A 240 -21.02 0.02 -3.93
N SER A 241 -20.76 -1.21 -4.36
CA SER A 241 -21.77 -2.28 -4.30
C SER A 241 -21.91 -2.84 -2.88
N GLY A 242 -23.15 -2.83 -2.36
CA GLY A 242 -23.48 -3.27 -1.00
C GLY A 242 -23.42 -2.15 0.04
N THR A 243 -23.79 -2.47 1.27
CA THR A 243 -23.78 -1.52 2.39
C THR A 243 -22.34 -1.16 2.79
N MET A 244 -22.03 0.14 2.80
CA MET A 244 -20.72 0.64 3.16
C MET A 244 -20.45 0.56 4.66
N ASN A 245 -19.20 0.30 5.03
CA ASN A 245 -18.75 0.33 6.44
C ASN A 245 -18.48 1.79 6.86
N THR A 246 -19.55 2.58 7.02
CA THR A 246 -19.49 4.01 7.35
C THR A 246 -18.67 4.30 8.61
N PRO A 247 -18.80 3.53 9.72
CA PRO A 247 -17.97 3.76 10.91
C PRO A 247 -16.47 3.69 10.63
N ALA A 248 -16.04 2.70 9.86
CA ALA A 248 -14.63 2.55 9.53
C ALA A 248 -14.14 3.60 8.54
N ILE A 249 -14.99 4.05 7.60
CA ILE A 249 -14.66 5.12 6.65
C ILE A 249 -14.53 6.46 7.39
N ALA A 250 -15.44 6.79 8.31
CA ALA A 250 -15.35 7.97 9.15
C ALA A 250 -14.04 7.97 9.99
N ALA A 251 -13.72 6.83 10.61
CA ALA A 251 -12.48 6.68 11.36
C ALA A 251 -11.22 6.75 10.47
N LEU A 252 -11.28 6.29 9.22
CA LEU A 252 -10.20 6.46 8.24
C LEU A 252 -9.97 7.94 7.94
N SER A 253 -11.02 8.75 7.80
CA SER A 253 -10.91 10.21 7.62
C SER A 253 -10.10 10.84 8.76
N GLU A 254 -10.35 10.46 10.01
CA GLU A 254 -9.56 10.94 11.14
C GLU A 254 -8.08 10.51 11.08
N GLY A 255 -7.81 9.29 10.63
CA GLY A 255 -6.45 8.83 10.38
C GLY A 255 -5.74 9.67 9.31
N ILE A 256 -6.42 10.00 8.20
CA ILE A 256 -5.88 10.86 7.14
C ILE A 256 -5.65 12.29 7.67
N LYS A 257 -6.57 12.87 8.43
CA LYS A 257 -6.42 14.18 9.06
C LYS A 257 -5.20 14.23 10.01
N PHE A 258 -5.00 13.16 10.80
CA PHE A 258 -3.80 13.03 11.63
C PHE A 258 -2.52 13.06 10.80
N VAL A 259 -2.46 12.28 9.71
CA VAL A 259 -1.33 12.27 8.77
C VAL A 259 -1.09 13.66 8.19
N MET A 260 -2.13 14.34 7.74
CA MET A 260 -2.04 15.70 7.18
C MET A 260 -1.58 16.72 8.23
N SER A 261 -1.98 16.58 9.49
CA SER A 261 -1.58 17.49 10.58
C SER A 261 -0.08 17.41 10.90
N ILE A 262 0.55 16.24 10.69
CA ILE A 262 1.99 16.05 10.85
C ILE A 262 2.71 16.39 9.54
N GLY A 263 2.15 16.01 8.42
CA GLY A 263 2.74 16.12 7.11
C GLY A 263 3.55 14.87 6.71
N THR A 264 3.38 14.43 5.46
CA THR A 264 4.04 13.22 4.93
C THR A 264 5.57 13.31 4.95
N ASP A 265 6.14 14.51 4.73
CA ASP A 265 7.59 14.72 4.76
C ASP A 265 8.18 14.50 6.16
N GLU A 266 7.46 14.92 7.22
CA GLU A 266 7.87 14.68 8.60
C GLU A 266 7.77 13.20 8.97
N ILE A 267 6.66 12.56 8.61
CA ILE A 267 6.45 11.11 8.83
C ILE A 267 7.57 10.32 8.14
N LEU A 268 7.82 10.61 6.86
CA LEU A 268 8.89 9.95 6.10
C LEU A 268 10.26 10.16 6.73
N ARG A 269 10.58 11.41 7.15
CA ARG A 269 11.87 11.73 7.77
C ARG A 269 12.07 10.94 9.06
N HIS A 270 11.03 10.85 9.88
CA HIS A 270 11.05 10.08 11.12
C HIS A 270 11.27 8.59 10.86
N GLU A 271 10.39 7.97 10.05
CA GLU A 271 10.43 6.52 9.79
C GLU A 271 11.71 6.11 9.04
N ARG A 272 12.12 6.90 8.03
CA ARG A 272 13.37 6.69 7.31
C ARG A 272 14.58 6.85 8.21
N GLY A 273 14.57 7.81 9.12
CA GLY A 273 15.66 8.02 10.09
C GLY A 273 15.89 6.78 10.94
N LEU A 274 14.82 6.15 11.45
CA LEU A 274 14.88 4.89 12.19
C LEU A 274 15.39 3.73 11.33
N ALA A 275 14.90 3.64 10.09
CA ALA A 275 15.32 2.60 9.15
C ALA A 275 16.80 2.73 8.75
N VAL A 276 17.28 3.95 8.47
CA VAL A 276 18.68 4.23 8.15
C VAL A 276 19.58 3.87 9.32
N PHE A 277 19.19 4.25 10.54
CA PHE A 277 19.93 3.88 11.74
C PHE A 277 20.02 2.35 11.88
N LEU A 278 18.90 1.62 11.88
CA LEU A 278 18.90 0.16 12.00
C LEU A 278 19.72 -0.49 10.87
N ARG A 279 19.55 -0.04 9.63
CA ARG A 279 20.30 -0.55 8.48
C ARG A 279 21.80 -0.39 8.67
N SER A 280 22.25 0.79 9.13
CA SER A 280 23.67 1.05 9.38
C SER A 280 24.25 0.12 10.44
N GLU A 281 23.54 -0.09 11.54
CA GLU A 281 23.95 -1.05 12.57
C GLU A 281 24.06 -2.47 12.01
N LEU A 282 23.02 -2.94 11.29
CA LEU A 282 22.99 -4.31 10.75
C LEU A 282 24.07 -4.56 9.68
N MET A 283 24.37 -3.58 8.81
CA MET A 283 25.40 -3.72 7.77
C MET A 283 26.82 -3.86 8.34
N ASN A 284 27.05 -3.40 9.56
CA ASN A 284 28.33 -3.55 10.26
C ASN A 284 28.45 -4.88 11.04
N MET A 285 27.42 -5.73 11.00
CA MET A 285 27.41 -7.01 11.71
C MET A 285 27.85 -8.14 10.79
N GLU A 286 28.84 -8.89 11.21
CA GLU A 286 29.22 -10.13 10.54
C GLU A 286 28.08 -11.14 10.58
N GLY A 287 27.83 -11.82 9.45
CA GLY A 287 26.74 -12.79 9.34
C GLY A 287 25.35 -12.18 9.20
N VAL A 288 25.24 -10.89 8.88
CA VAL A 288 23.97 -10.22 8.59
C VAL A 288 23.99 -9.61 7.20
N THR A 289 23.01 -9.97 6.38
CA THR A 289 22.82 -9.38 5.04
C THR A 289 21.59 -8.49 5.05
N VAL A 290 21.72 -7.26 4.56
CA VAL A 290 20.64 -6.26 4.49
C VAL A 290 20.27 -5.98 3.02
N TYR A 291 18.96 -5.90 2.72
CA TYR A 291 18.43 -5.76 1.37
C TYR A 291 17.76 -4.42 1.15
N GLY A 292 17.74 -3.95 -0.10
CA GLY A 292 17.08 -2.72 -0.52
C GLY A 292 17.94 -1.46 -0.38
N ARG A 293 17.39 -0.32 -0.81
CA ARG A 293 18.09 0.98 -0.86
C ARG A 293 18.05 1.70 0.49
N GLN A 294 19.05 2.54 0.74
CA GLN A 294 19.12 3.34 1.96
C GLN A 294 18.11 4.49 1.97
N ASP A 295 17.76 5.01 0.80
CA ASP A 295 16.80 6.11 0.60
C ASP A 295 15.33 5.65 0.49
N GLY A 296 15.03 4.41 0.94
CA GLY A 296 13.68 3.84 0.97
C GLY A 296 12.75 4.46 2.01
N ILE A 297 11.59 3.83 2.21
CA ILE A 297 10.66 4.14 3.32
C ILE A 297 11.12 3.45 4.61
N GLY A 298 10.37 3.58 5.69
CA GLY A 298 10.65 3.04 7.03
C GLY A 298 10.76 1.51 7.16
N THR A 299 11.23 0.81 6.12
CA THR A 299 11.30 -0.66 6.05
C THR A 299 12.75 -1.12 5.92
N VAL A 300 13.15 -2.08 6.76
CA VAL A 300 14.46 -2.74 6.73
C VAL A 300 14.26 -4.24 6.62
N THR A 301 14.89 -4.84 5.61
CA THR A 301 14.82 -6.28 5.36
C THR A 301 16.22 -6.87 5.44
N PHE A 302 16.35 -7.97 6.18
CA PHE A 302 17.63 -8.60 6.45
C PHE A 302 17.51 -10.11 6.63
N ASN A 303 18.64 -10.81 6.55
CA ASN A 303 18.81 -12.20 6.95
C ASN A 303 20.01 -12.34 7.89
N ILE A 304 19.98 -13.38 8.71
CA ILE A 304 21.10 -13.81 9.58
C ILE A 304 21.62 -15.12 9.01
N ASP A 305 22.91 -15.20 8.77
CA ASP A 305 23.55 -16.40 8.20
C ASP A 305 23.28 -17.64 9.07
N GLY A 306 22.98 -18.74 8.40
CA GLY A 306 22.67 -20.01 9.07
C GLY A 306 21.25 -20.15 9.61
N LEU A 307 20.40 -19.12 9.46
CA LEU A 307 19.00 -19.15 9.84
C LEU A 307 18.08 -18.89 8.64
N ASP A 308 16.95 -19.58 8.58
CA ASP A 308 15.87 -19.10 7.75
C ASP A 308 15.13 -17.91 8.44
N SER A 309 14.27 -17.23 7.68
CA SER A 309 13.61 -16.03 8.20
C SER A 309 12.64 -16.29 9.35
N ALA A 310 12.04 -17.48 9.44
CA ALA A 310 11.13 -17.84 10.52
C ALA A 310 11.91 -18.14 11.80
N GLU A 311 13.01 -18.90 11.70
CA GLU A 311 13.94 -19.17 12.80
C GLU A 311 14.54 -17.87 13.36
N ALA A 312 14.95 -16.96 12.47
CA ALA A 312 15.46 -15.65 12.88
C ALA A 312 14.41 -14.83 13.65
N CYS A 313 13.16 -14.79 13.17
CA CYS A 313 12.08 -14.12 13.89
C CYS A 313 11.79 -14.77 15.26
N GLU A 314 11.89 -16.10 15.35
CA GLU A 314 11.70 -16.80 16.61
C GLU A 314 12.78 -16.47 17.64
N MET A 315 14.03 -16.26 17.21
CA MET A 315 15.10 -15.78 18.08
C MET A 315 14.92 -14.32 18.53
N LEU A 316 14.19 -13.54 17.79
CA LEU A 316 13.89 -12.12 18.06
C LEU A 316 12.55 -11.92 18.78
N LYS A 317 12.17 -12.81 19.70
CA LYS A 317 10.86 -12.89 20.36
C LYS A 317 10.32 -11.60 21.02
N GLY A 318 11.15 -10.63 21.31
CA GLY A 318 10.72 -9.35 21.91
C GLY A 318 10.05 -8.39 20.92
N PHE A 319 10.10 -8.71 19.63
CA PHE A 319 9.69 -7.83 18.52
C PHE A 319 8.63 -8.50 17.65
N ALA A 320 7.61 -7.73 17.26
CA ALA A 320 6.70 -8.13 16.19
C ALA A 320 7.36 -7.82 14.85
N LEU A 321 7.95 -8.81 14.23
CA LEU A 321 8.59 -8.78 12.91
C LEU A 321 7.82 -9.68 11.94
N ARG A 322 8.11 -9.57 10.66
CA ARG A 322 7.54 -10.46 9.66
C ARG A 322 8.61 -11.27 8.95
N ALA A 323 8.40 -12.59 8.91
CA ALA A 323 9.22 -13.53 8.17
C ALA A 323 8.59 -13.92 6.83
N GLY A 324 9.37 -14.45 5.91
CA GLY A 324 8.93 -15.14 4.70
C GLY A 324 8.93 -14.25 3.46
N TYR A 325 7.93 -14.45 2.58
CA TYR A 325 7.90 -13.86 1.23
C TYR A 325 7.08 -12.58 1.12
N HIS A 326 6.50 -12.07 2.19
CA HIS A 326 5.78 -10.79 2.25
C HIS A 326 4.75 -10.59 1.12
N CYS A 327 4.17 -11.68 0.60
CA CYS A 327 3.26 -11.68 -0.57
C CYS A 327 3.86 -11.08 -1.86
N ALA A 328 5.17 -11.13 -2.04
CA ALA A 328 5.87 -10.63 -3.23
C ALA A 328 6.99 -11.59 -3.67
N PRO A 329 6.65 -12.81 -4.16
CA PRO A 329 7.63 -13.85 -4.45
C PRO A 329 8.63 -13.47 -5.54
N LEU A 330 8.24 -12.68 -6.54
CA LEU A 330 9.14 -12.21 -7.58
C LEU A 330 10.16 -11.21 -7.04
N ALA A 331 9.77 -10.36 -6.06
CA ALA A 331 10.69 -9.46 -5.39
C ALA A 331 11.77 -10.25 -4.61
N HIS A 332 11.39 -11.32 -3.92
CA HIS A 332 12.35 -12.19 -3.25
C HIS A 332 13.31 -12.86 -4.22
N LYS A 333 12.84 -13.26 -5.41
CA LYS A 333 13.71 -13.76 -6.47
C LYS A 333 14.70 -12.71 -6.97
N ALA A 334 14.25 -11.47 -7.16
CA ALA A 334 15.12 -10.36 -7.59
C ALA A 334 16.16 -10.01 -6.52
N LEU A 335 15.81 -10.08 -5.25
CA LEU A 335 16.69 -9.81 -4.11
C LEU A 335 17.57 -11.00 -3.72
N GLY A 336 17.39 -12.19 -4.32
CA GLY A 336 18.14 -13.40 -4.00
C GLY A 336 17.76 -14.08 -2.69
N THR A 337 16.56 -13.84 -2.20
CA THR A 337 16.03 -14.39 -0.92
C THR A 337 14.92 -15.42 -1.11
N GLU A 338 14.78 -15.96 -2.33
CA GLU A 338 13.71 -16.91 -2.67
C GLU A 338 13.80 -18.27 -1.95
N LYS A 339 14.94 -18.61 -1.37
CA LYS A 339 15.12 -19.90 -0.64
C LYS A 339 14.78 -19.79 0.83
N THR A 340 15.14 -18.67 1.45
CA THR A 340 15.06 -18.49 2.92
C THR A 340 13.94 -17.54 3.33
N GLY A 341 13.33 -16.82 2.36
CA GLY A 341 12.58 -15.63 2.69
C GLY A 341 13.48 -14.55 3.28
N ALA A 342 12.90 -13.60 3.97
CA ALA A 342 13.66 -12.59 4.71
C ALA A 342 12.90 -12.14 5.96
N VAL A 343 13.61 -11.59 6.94
CA VAL A 343 13.04 -10.88 8.08
C VAL A 343 12.82 -9.44 7.68
N ARG A 344 11.63 -8.90 7.97
CA ARG A 344 11.29 -7.51 7.74
C ARG A 344 10.93 -6.83 9.06
N ALA A 345 11.64 -5.75 9.38
CA ALA A 345 11.26 -4.75 10.35
C ALA A 345 10.68 -3.53 9.60
N SER A 346 9.58 -2.97 10.06
CA SER A 346 8.98 -1.77 9.47
C SER A 346 8.52 -0.82 10.57
N PHE A 347 9.08 0.38 10.53
CA PHE A 347 8.78 1.45 11.48
C PHE A 347 7.51 2.20 11.07
N GLY A 348 6.85 2.77 12.07
CA GLY A 348 5.77 3.72 11.93
C GLY A 348 6.02 4.92 12.84
N ILE A 349 5.17 5.95 12.72
CA ILE A 349 5.32 7.24 13.41
C ILE A 349 5.45 7.13 14.94
N PHE A 350 4.91 6.07 15.55
CA PHE A 350 4.98 5.84 17.00
C PHE A 350 6.21 5.03 17.45
N ASN A 351 7.08 4.60 16.54
CA ASN A 351 8.32 3.96 16.91
C ASN A 351 9.38 5.00 17.32
N THR A 352 10.34 4.57 18.12
CA THR A 352 11.42 5.43 18.65
C THR A 352 12.79 4.91 18.27
N HIS A 353 13.81 5.75 18.41
CA HIS A 353 15.21 5.35 18.23
C HIS A 353 15.59 4.18 19.16
N GLU A 354 15.09 4.18 20.40
CA GLU A 354 15.30 3.09 21.36
C GLU A 354 14.77 1.76 20.81
N HIS A 355 13.61 1.75 20.15
CA HIS A 355 13.07 0.53 19.53
C HIS A 355 14.01 -0.02 18.44
N ALA A 356 14.62 0.86 17.64
CA ALA A 356 15.57 0.46 16.60
C ALA A 356 16.88 -0.05 17.21
N GLN A 357 17.40 0.60 18.26
CA GLN A 357 18.60 0.16 18.97
C GLN A 357 18.41 -1.21 19.63
N LEU A 358 17.29 -1.41 20.32
CA LEU A 358 16.99 -2.70 20.97
C LEU A 358 16.89 -3.83 19.97
N LEU A 359 16.34 -3.58 18.76
CA LEU A 359 16.34 -4.58 17.68
C LEU A 359 17.76 -4.85 17.17
N ALA A 360 18.58 -3.82 16.94
CA ALA A 360 19.96 -3.99 16.51
C ALA A 360 20.76 -4.85 17.50
N ASP A 361 20.64 -4.57 18.79
CA ASP A 361 21.28 -5.35 19.86
C ASP A 361 20.80 -6.80 19.89
N ALA A 362 19.52 -7.05 19.62
CA ALA A 362 18.96 -8.40 19.57
C ALA A 362 19.48 -9.18 18.36
N VAL A 363 19.55 -8.53 17.18
CA VAL A 363 20.10 -9.14 15.97
C VAL A 363 21.59 -9.47 16.17
N TYR A 364 22.37 -8.56 16.76
CA TYR A 364 23.78 -8.82 17.09
C TYR A 364 23.96 -10.06 17.94
N ARG A 365 23.15 -10.19 19.02
CA ARG A 365 23.19 -11.38 19.88
C ARG A 365 22.79 -12.66 19.15
N ALA A 366 21.83 -12.58 18.23
CA ALA A 366 21.41 -13.71 17.42
C ALA A 366 22.50 -14.11 16.43
N ALA A 367 23.06 -13.16 15.67
CA ALA A 367 24.13 -13.41 14.71
C ALA A 367 25.36 -14.07 15.36
N LYS A 368 25.81 -13.58 16.51
CA LYS A 368 26.94 -14.16 17.25
C LYS A 368 26.80 -15.65 17.62
N LYS A 369 25.56 -16.14 17.76
CA LYS A 369 25.35 -17.57 18.10
C LYS A 369 25.58 -18.48 16.90
N PHE A 370 25.50 -17.94 15.68
CA PHE A 370 25.60 -18.68 14.42
C PHE A 370 26.85 -18.32 13.62
N SER A 371 27.60 -17.27 13.99
CA SER A 371 28.95 -17.04 13.47
C SER A 371 29.80 -18.24 13.83
N LYS A 372 30.34 -18.94 12.83
CA LYS A 372 31.32 -20.00 13.09
C LYS A 372 32.51 -19.39 13.84
N PRO A 373 33.12 -20.10 14.82
CA PRO A 373 34.42 -19.68 15.32
C PRO A 373 35.37 -19.53 14.12
N ILE A 374 36.07 -18.42 14.07
CA ILE A 374 37.18 -18.26 13.12
C ILE A 374 38.24 -19.23 13.64
N ASP A 375 38.41 -20.41 12.97
CA ASP A 375 39.50 -21.32 13.18
C ASP A 375 40.84 -20.72 12.72
#